data_a4a3b141969338c28b917edc7b5eda07
#
_entry.id   a4a3b141969338c28b917edc7b5eda07
#
_cell.length_a   1.000
_cell.length_b   1.000
_cell.length_c   1.000
_cell.angle_alpha   90.00
_cell.angle_beta   90.00
_cell.angle_gamma   90.00
#
_symmetry.space_group_name_H-M   'P 1'
#
loop_
_entity.id
_entity.type
_entity.pdbx_description
1 polymer ?
#
loop_
_entity_poly.entity_id
_entity_poly.type
_entity_poly.pdbx_seq_one_letter_code
_entity_poly.pdbx_strand_id
1 'polypeptide(L)'
;MNDIKLYCGDCLELMQQIPEHSVDMVLCDLPYGLTQNKWDSVIPFDKLWAAYERVTKPTAVIALHASQPFTSALVMSNPKMFKYEWIWKKAVGSNFATTKYMPMKEHESILVFAKGKTKYFPIMQERSENGKKRCEYGHSGGKTGEANGGLQFAGFTES
;
A
#
# COMPACT_ATOMS: atom_id res chain seq x y z
N MET A 1 25.16 -4.84 13.79
CA MET A 1 24.39 -3.60 14.09
C MET A 1 23.72 -3.17 12.80
N ASN A 2 22.44 -2.82 12.87
CA ASN A 2 21.76 -2.28 11.68
C ASN A 2 22.18 -0.81 11.56
N ASP A 3 22.82 -0.44 10.47
CA ASP A 3 23.19 0.94 10.19
C ASP A 3 21.94 1.75 9.82
N ILE A 4 21.64 2.79 10.58
CA ILE A 4 20.61 3.77 10.25
C ILE A 4 21.29 4.93 9.54
N LYS A 5 20.81 5.25 8.32
CA LYS A 5 21.26 6.41 7.54
C LYS A 5 20.12 7.39 7.40
N LEU A 6 20.35 8.64 7.75
CA LEU A 6 19.38 9.71 7.63
C LEU A 6 19.81 10.65 6.50
N TYR A 7 18.86 11.00 5.65
CA TYR A 7 19.05 11.94 4.55
C TYR A 7 18.04 13.08 4.66
N CYS A 8 18.45 14.28 4.29
CA CYS A 8 17.59 15.45 4.25
C CYS A 8 17.68 16.09 2.87
N GLY A 9 16.55 16.21 2.15
CA GLY A 9 16.50 16.78 0.82
C GLY A 9 15.33 16.25 0.00
N ASP A 10 15.27 16.58 -1.28
CA ASP A 10 14.28 16.06 -2.20
C ASP A 10 14.44 14.54 -2.36
N CYS A 11 13.37 13.81 -2.16
CA CYS A 11 13.42 12.33 -2.17
C CYS A 11 13.76 11.78 -3.56
N LEU A 12 13.35 12.44 -4.65
CA LEU A 12 13.67 11.99 -6.01
C LEU A 12 15.16 12.15 -6.33
N GLU A 13 15.79 13.23 -5.83
CA GLU A 13 17.23 13.44 -5.97
C GLU A 13 18.01 12.46 -5.07
N LEU A 14 17.61 12.33 -3.81
CA LEU A 14 18.27 11.44 -2.87
C LEU A 14 18.16 9.96 -3.27
N MET A 15 17.03 9.55 -3.81
CA MET A 15 16.89 8.18 -4.33
C MET A 15 17.90 7.86 -5.43
N GLN A 16 18.38 8.84 -6.21
CA GLN A 16 19.41 8.59 -7.23
C GLN A 16 20.72 8.06 -6.65
N GLN A 17 21.00 8.32 -5.38
CA GLN A 17 22.18 7.84 -4.68
C GLN A 17 22.02 6.40 -4.17
N ILE A 18 20.80 5.87 -4.17
CA ILE A 18 20.52 4.49 -3.74
C ILE A 18 20.85 3.55 -4.91
N PRO A 19 21.61 2.48 -4.69
CA PRO A 19 21.90 1.51 -5.73
C PRO A 19 20.64 0.86 -6.29
N GLU A 20 20.66 0.54 -7.58
CA GLU A 20 19.54 -0.15 -8.23
C GLU A 20 19.27 -1.51 -7.58
N HIS A 21 17.99 -1.85 -7.48
CA HIS A 21 17.53 -3.14 -6.94
C HIS A 21 18.13 -3.53 -5.58
N SER A 22 18.35 -2.53 -4.72
CA SER A 22 18.94 -2.74 -3.39
C SER A 22 17.92 -2.70 -2.24
N VAL A 23 16.77 -2.08 -2.46
CA VAL A 23 15.74 -1.85 -1.43
C VAL A 23 14.76 -3.02 -1.37
N ASP A 24 14.60 -3.60 -0.18
CA ASP A 24 13.65 -4.70 0.08
C ASP A 24 12.24 -4.23 0.39
N MET A 25 12.10 -3.02 0.94
CA MET A 25 10.80 -2.43 1.29
C MET A 25 10.86 -0.91 1.24
N VAL A 26 9.80 -0.30 0.75
CA VAL A 26 9.50 1.12 0.91
C VAL A 26 8.28 1.24 1.84
N LEU A 27 8.38 2.05 2.88
CA LEU A 27 7.25 2.49 3.71
C LEU A 27 7.28 4.01 3.74
N CYS A 28 6.27 4.65 3.20
CA CYS A 28 6.28 6.10 3.03
C CYS A 28 4.90 6.71 3.27
N ASP A 29 4.91 7.87 3.94
CA ASP A 29 3.77 8.78 4.02
C ASP A 29 4.05 9.93 3.06
N LEU A 30 3.36 9.90 1.91
CA LEU A 30 3.53 10.86 0.83
C LEU A 30 2.81 12.18 1.13
N PRO A 31 3.23 13.31 0.56
CA PRO A 31 2.40 14.52 0.59
C PRO A 31 1.15 14.32 -0.28
N TYR A 32 -0.02 14.58 0.28
CA TYR A 32 -1.31 14.32 -0.38
C TYR A 32 -1.86 15.52 -1.16
N GLY A 33 -1.27 16.71 -0.98
CA GLY A 33 -1.78 17.97 -1.55
C GLY A 33 -3.12 18.41 -0.93
N LEU A 34 -3.39 18.05 0.31
CA LEU A 34 -4.66 18.33 1.00
C LEU A 34 -4.56 19.51 1.96
N THR A 35 -3.39 20.02 2.23
CA THR A 35 -3.15 21.14 3.14
C THR A 35 -2.61 22.36 2.38
N GLN A 36 -2.65 23.53 3.03
CA GLN A 36 -2.06 24.75 2.46
C GLN A 36 -0.56 24.87 2.71
N ASN A 37 0.07 23.85 3.26
CA ASN A 37 1.50 23.84 3.50
C ASN A 37 2.27 23.71 2.20
N LYS A 38 3.31 24.51 2.01
CA LYS A 38 4.13 24.49 0.77
C LYS A 38 4.79 23.13 0.50
N TRP A 39 5.07 22.34 1.54
CA TRP A 39 5.66 21.02 1.42
C TRP A 39 4.65 19.94 1.03
N ASP A 40 3.34 20.20 1.22
CA ASP A 40 2.28 19.25 0.89
C ASP A 40 1.89 19.37 -0.59
N SER A 41 2.84 19.14 -1.47
CA SER A 41 2.62 19.09 -2.92
C SER A 41 2.77 17.66 -3.41
N VAL A 42 1.79 17.21 -4.20
CA VAL A 42 1.81 15.85 -4.76
C VAL A 42 3.04 15.65 -5.64
N ILE A 43 3.82 14.63 -5.35
CA ILE A 43 4.98 14.24 -6.17
C ILE A 43 4.45 13.69 -7.50
N PRO A 44 4.99 14.13 -8.66
CA PRO A 44 4.59 13.56 -9.95
C PRO A 44 4.73 12.05 -9.97
N PHE A 45 3.61 11.34 -10.20
CA PHE A 45 3.56 9.89 -10.06
C PHE A 45 4.48 9.16 -11.03
N ASP A 46 4.64 9.66 -12.23
CA ASP A 46 5.57 9.11 -13.23
C ASP A 46 7.00 9.08 -12.71
N LYS A 47 7.47 10.17 -12.13
CA LYS A 47 8.81 10.28 -11.54
C LYS A 47 8.95 9.41 -10.29
N LEU A 48 7.91 9.41 -9.43
CA LEU A 48 7.89 8.61 -8.21
C LEU A 48 7.99 7.11 -8.52
N TRP A 49 7.16 6.63 -9.47
CA TRP A 49 7.18 5.21 -9.86
C TRP A 49 8.49 4.83 -10.52
N ALA A 50 9.03 5.66 -11.41
CA ALA A 50 10.33 5.40 -12.03
C ALA A 50 11.45 5.27 -10.98
N ALA A 51 11.45 6.15 -9.96
CA ALA A 51 12.43 6.08 -8.89
C ALA A 51 12.25 4.82 -8.02
N TYR A 52 11.02 4.49 -7.62
CA TYR A 52 10.74 3.26 -6.85
C TYR A 52 11.07 2.00 -7.64
N GLU A 53 10.72 1.95 -8.91
CA GLU A 53 11.04 0.81 -9.77
C GLU A 53 12.55 0.60 -9.93
N ARG A 54 13.32 1.67 -9.98
CA ARG A 54 14.78 1.58 -10.08
C ARG A 54 15.40 1.03 -8.81
N VAL A 55 15.03 1.57 -7.63
CA VAL A 55 15.71 1.22 -6.37
C VAL A 55 15.23 -0.09 -5.76
N THR A 56 13.98 -0.50 -6.02
CA THR A 56 13.40 -1.68 -5.36
C THR A 56 13.75 -2.99 -6.05
N LYS A 57 13.98 -4.02 -5.25
CA LYS A 57 14.13 -5.40 -5.72
C LYS A 57 12.85 -5.92 -6.40
N PRO A 58 12.92 -6.93 -7.26
CA PRO A 58 11.74 -7.52 -7.90
C PRO A 58 10.71 -8.07 -6.91
N THR A 59 11.15 -8.50 -5.72
CA THR A 59 10.29 -9.05 -4.65
C THR A 59 9.95 -8.04 -3.56
N ALA A 60 10.35 -6.78 -3.73
CA ALA A 60 10.14 -5.73 -2.74
C ALA A 60 8.66 -5.35 -2.62
N VAL A 61 8.31 -4.86 -1.44
CA VAL A 61 7.00 -4.28 -1.13
C VAL A 61 7.13 -2.78 -1.06
N ILE A 62 6.17 -2.07 -1.66
CA ILE A 62 6.02 -0.62 -1.55
C ILE A 62 4.70 -0.36 -0.84
N ALA A 63 4.77 0.11 0.40
CA ALA A 63 3.63 0.42 1.25
C ALA A 63 3.52 1.94 1.42
N LEU A 64 2.44 2.52 0.93
CA LEU A 64 2.23 3.97 0.88
C LEU A 64 0.99 4.35 1.67
N HIS A 65 1.15 5.26 2.64
CA HIS A 65 0.01 5.87 3.30
C HIS A 65 -0.79 6.72 2.32
N ALA A 66 -2.09 6.72 2.47
CA ALA A 66 -2.98 7.48 1.60
C ALA A 66 -4.31 7.79 2.28
N SER A 67 -4.89 8.91 1.88
CA SER A 67 -6.20 9.37 2.31
C SER A 67 -6.96 9.86 1.09
N GLN A 68 -8.28 9.60 1.02
CA GLN A 68 -9.10 10.08 -0.10
C GLN A 68 -9.07 11.62 -0.21
N PRO A 69 -9.06 12.18 -1.44
CA PRO A 69 -9.12 11.53 -2.77
C PRO A 69 -7.78 11.03 -3.31
N PHE A 70 -6.67 11.34 -2.64
CA PHE A 70 -5.31 10.94 -3.05
C PHE A 70 -5.17 9.41 -3.19
N THR A 71 -5.82 8.62 -2.31
CA THR A 71 -5.86 7.14 -2.39
C THR A 71 -6.26 6.66 -3.79
N SER A 72 -7.36 7.18 -4.32
CA SER A 72 -7.85 6.78 -5.65
C SER A 72 -6.88 7.19 -6.75
N ALA A 73 -6.34 8.39 -6.70
CA ALA A 73 -5.35 8.86 -7.67
C ALA A 73 -4.08 8.00 -7.66
N LEU A 74 -3.60 7.64 -6.46
CA LEU A 74 -2.40 6.82 -6.30
C LEU A 74 -2.60 5.39 -6.83
N VAL A 75 -3.75 4.75 -6.57
CA VAL A 75 -4.07 3.43 -7.12
C VAL A 75 -4.14 3.48 -8.65
N MET A 76 -4.84 4.49 -9.20
CA MET A 76 -5.01 4.64 -10.64
C MET A 76 -3.71 5.04 -11.36
N SER A 77 -2.74 5.61 -10.66
CA SER A 77 -1.43 5.94 -11.24
C SER A 77 -0.59 4.70 -11.58
N ASN A 78 -0.80 3.57 -10.89
CA ASN A 78 -0.11 2.31 -11.20
C ASN A 78 -0.94 1.08 -10.80
N PRO A 79 -2.07 0.82 -11.47
CA PRO A 79 -2.98 -0.28 -11.13
C PRO A 79 -2.33 -1.66 -11.35
N LYS A 80 -1.32 -1.75 -12.24
CA LYS A 80 -0.60 -3.01 -12.50
C LYS A 80 0.22 -3.48 -11.29
N MET A 81 0.79 -2.54 -10.56
CA MET A 81 1.57 -2.84 -9.36
C MET A 81 0.73 -2.95 -8.10
N PHE A 82 -0.49 -2.39 -8.07
CA PHE A 82 -1.39 -2.45 -6.91
C PHE A 82 -1.72 -3.90 -6.55
N LYS A 83 -1.64 -4.25 -5.25
CA LYS A 83 -1.93 -5.59 -4.75
C LYS A 83 -3.16 -5.61 -3.84
N TYR A 84 -3.13 -4.83 -2.77
CA TYR A 84 -4.20 -4.71 -1.78
C TYR A 84 -3.98 -3.49 -0.91
N GLU A 85 -4.94 -3.21 -0.03
CA GLU A 85 -4.82 -2.17 1.00
C GLU A 85 -4.98 -2.76 2.39
N TRP A 86 -4.33 -2.09 3.36
CA TRP A 86 -4.63 -2.22 4.78
C TRP A 86 -5.33 -0.98 5.27
N ILE A 87 -6.25 -1.17 6.21
CA ILE A 87 -6.90 -0.08 6.92
C ILE A 87 -6.17 0.14 8.25
N TRP A 88 -5.57 1.31 8.37
CA TRP A 88 -5.00 1.73 9.64
C TRP A 88 -6.05 2.48 10.46
N LYS A 89 -6.59 1.82 11.49
CA LYS A 89 -7.52 2.45 12.42
C LYS A 89 -6.74 3.36 13.37
N LYS A 90 -7.08 4.64 13.37
CA LYS A 90 -6.49 5.64 14.28
C LYS A 90 -7.06 5.50 15.69
N ALA A 91 -6.25 5.79 16.69
CA ALA A 91 -6.71 5.86 18.09
C ALA A 91 -7.67 7.03 18.32
N VAL A 92 -7.49 8.14 17.58
CA VAL A 92 -8.34 9.32 17.64
C VAL A 92 -8.74 9.71 16.21
N GLY A 93 -10.02 9.98 16.02
CA GLY A 93 -10.53 10.45 14.73
C GLY A 93 -10.03 11.85 14.38
N SER A 94 -9.87 12.11 13.11
CA SER A 94 -9.54 13.43 12.55
C SER A 94 -10.79 14.16 12.06
N ASN A 95 -10.64 15.43 11.67
CA ASN A 95 -11.71 16.29 11.16
C ASN A 95 -12.76 16.71 12.20
N PHE A 96 -12.35 16.88 13.45
CA PHE A 96 -13.27 17.34 14.49
C PHE A 96 -14.04 18.61 14.11
N ALA A 97 -13.39 19.58 13.47
CA ALA A 97 -14.02 20.84 13.06
C ALA A 97 -15.17 20.67 12.04
N THR A 98 -15.21 19.53 11.34
CA THR A 98 -16.20 19.25 10.27
C THR A 98 -17.31 18.28 10.72
N THR A 99 -17.34 17.86 11.97
CA THR A 99 -18.31 16.87 12.50
C THR A 99 -19.77 17.30 12.35
N LYS A 100 -20.00 18.60 12.19
CA LYS A 100 -21.35 19.14 11.90
C LYS A 100 -21.87 18.72 10.51
N TYR A 101 -20.99 18.40 9.59
CA TYR A 101 -21.30 18.15 8.18
C TYR A 101 -20.95 16.75 7.71
N MET A 102 -20.03 16.08 8.39
CA MET A 102 -19.57 14.74 8.02
C MET A 102 -19.06 13.95 9.24
N PRO A 103 -19.08 12.62 9.20
CA PRO A 103 -18.51 11.78 10.25
C PRO A 103 -17.01 12.05 10.44
N MET A 104 -16.53 11.82 11.66
CA MET A 104 -15.08 11.81 11.92
C MET A 104 -14.41 10.69 11.15
N LYS A 105 -13.22 10.97 10.64
CA LYS A 105 -12.41 9.99 9.94
C LYS A 105 -11.49 9.26 10.92
N GLU A 106 -11.75 7.98 11.14
CA GLU A 106 -11.02 7.15 12.11
C GLU A 106 -10.01 6.20 11.45
N HIS A 107 -9.80 6.29 10.14
CA HIS A 107 -8.88 5.40 9.45
C HIS A 107 -8.12 6.11 8.33
N GLU A 108 -7.01 5.50 7.96
CA GLU A 108 -6.26 5.79 6.73
C GLU A 108 -5.97 4.49 6.00
N SER A 109 -5.76 4.59 4.70
CA SER A 109 -5.35 3.45 3.88
C SER A 109 -3.83 3.35 3.84
N ILE A 110 -3.31 2.11 3.86
CA ILE A 110 -1.93 1.80 3.49
C ILE A 110 -2.01 0.95 2.24
N LEU A 111 -1.65 1.54 1.12
CA LEU A 111 -1.72 0.90 -0.19
C LEU A 111 -0.45 0.09 -0.44
N VAL A 112 -0.62 -1.16 -0.82
CA VAL A 112 0.50 -2.07 -1.07
C VAL A 112 0.66 -2.30 -2.56
N PHE A 113 1.87 -2.00 -3.04
CA PHE A 113 2.27 -2.20 -4.43
C PHE A 113 3.49 -3.12 -4.51
N ALA A 114 3.61 -3.85 -5.61
CA ALA A 114 4.78 -4.66 -5.90
C ALA A 114 4.89 -5.00 -7.39
N LYS A 115 6.11 -5.11 -7.91
CA LYS A 115 6.36 -5.51 -9.30
C LYS A 115 5.91 -6.93 -9.58
N GLY A 116 6.21 -7.83 -8.66
CA GLY A 116 5.99 -9.25 -8.82
C GLY A 116 5.35 -9.92 -7.61
N LYS A 117 5.72 -11.17 -7.39
CA LYS A 117 5.31 -11.95 -6.23
C LYS A 117 6.15 -11.51 -5.02
N THR A 118 5.47 -11.02 -3.98
CA THR A 118 6.11 -10.59 -2.73
C THR A 118 6.33 -11.76 -1.79
N LYS A 119 7.32 -11.62 -0.90
CA LYS A 119 7.43 -12.51 0.26
C LYS A 119 6.44 -12.06 1.32
N TYR A 120 5.59 -12.98 1.77
CA TYR A 120 4.63 -12.73 2.83
C TYR A 120 4.87 -13.71 3.97
N PHE A 121 5.00 -13.20 5.19
CA PHE A 121 5.22 -13.97 6.41
C PHE A 121 4.04 -13.74 7.36
N PRO A 122 2.93 -14.51 7.22
CA PRO A 122 1.77 -14.32 8.06
C PRO A 122 2.07 -14.65 9.53
N ILE A 123 1.65 -13.76 10.42
CA ILE A 123 1.61 -14.05 11.84
C ILE A 123 0.34 -14.84 12.09
N MET A 124 0.50 -16.14 12.39
CA MET A 124 -0.62 -17.03 12.63
C MET A 124 -1.20 -16.78 14.03
N GLN A 125 -2.52 -16.72 14.12
CA GLN A 125 -3.25 -16.67 15.39
C GLN A 125 -4.04 -17.95 15.57
N GLU A 126 -4.28 -18.33 16.82
CA GLU A 126 -5.20 -19.43 17.12
C GLU A 126 -6.59 -19.09 16.58
N ARG A 127 -7.22 -20.11 16.00
CA ARG A 127 -8.59 -19.97 15.51
C ARG A 127 -9.56 -19.82 16.69
N SER A 128 -10.53 -18.94 16.54
CA SER A 128 -11.67 -18.91 17.46
C SER A 128 -12.38 -20.27 17.50
N GLU A 129 -13.10 -20.57 18.59
CA GLU A 129 -13.87 -21.83 18.73
C GLU A 129 -14.82 -22.08 17.55
N ASN A 130 -15.48 -21.03 17.04
CA ASN A 130 -16.30 -21.12 15.84
C ASN A 130 -15.49 -21.43 14.57
N GLY A 131 -14.25 -20.93 14.49
CA GLY A 131 -13.33 -21.24 13.41
C GLY A 131 -12.81 -22.68 13.45
N LYS A 132 -12.58 -23.24 14.63
CA LYS A 132 -12.23 -24.65 14.84
C LYS A 132 -13.38 -25.56 14.40
N LYS A 133 -14.61 -25.29 14.85
CA LYS A 133 -15.81 -26.03 14.44
C LYS A 133 -16.04 -26.05 12.92
N ARG A 134 -15.80 -24.95 12.20
CA ARG A 134 -15.90 -24.94 10.73
C ARG A 134 -14.91 -25.88 10.04
N CYS A 135 -13.77 -26.15 10.66
CA CYS A 135 -12.79 -27.08 10.12
C CYS A 135 -13.15 -28.54 10.42
N GLU A 136 -13.81 -28.80 11.54
CA GLU A 136 -14.32 -30.13 11.91
C GLU A 136 -15.49 -30.56 11.01
N TYR A 137 -16.33 -29.61 10.58
CA TYR A 137 -17.42 -29.86 9.61
C TYR A 137 -16.90 -29.98 8.17
N GLY A 138 -15.78 -30.65 8.01
CA GLY A 138 -15.25 -31.24 6.81
C GLY A 138 -15.49 -30.55 5.48
N HIS A 139 -14.43 -30.30 4.79
CA HIS A 139 -14.43 -30.09 3.35
C HIS A 139 -15.05 -31.28 2.63
N SER A 140 -16.36 -31.28 2.48
CA SER A 140 -17.00 -32.11 1.47
C SER A 140 -16.67 -31.48 0.10
N GLY A 141 -15.57 -31.97 -0.50
CA GLY A 141 -15.36 -31.99 -1.92
C GLY A 141 -15.30 -30.66 -2.66
N GLY A 142 -14.22 -29.91 -2.51
CA GLY A 142 -13.75 -28.97 -3.52
C GLY A 142 -12.27 -29.21 -3.73
N LYS A 143 -11.89 -29.76 -4.89
CA LYS A 143 -10.49 -29.74 -5.32
C LYS A 143 -10.03 -28.30 -5.32
N THR A 144 -9.08 -27.96 -4.48
CA THR A 144 -8.41 -26.66 -4.48
C THR A 144 -7.66 -26.55 -5.81
N GLY A 145 -8.31 -25.92 -6.79
CA GLY A 145 -7.60 -25.37 -7.92
C GLY A 145 -6.57 -24.37 -7.42
N GLU A 146 -5.38 -24.42 -7.96
CA GLU A 146 -4.34 -23.45 -7.69
C GLU A 146 -4.92 -22.04 -7.80
N ALA A 147 -4.92 -21.32 -6.69
CA ALA A 147 -5.35 -19.94 -6.66
C ALA A 147 -4.27 -19.09 -7.38
N ASN A 148 -4.36 -19.01 -8.70
CA ASN A 148 -3.73 -17.96 -9.46
C ASN A 148 -4.45 -16.65 -9.13
N GLY A 149 -4.05 -16.02 -8.03
CA GLY A 149 -4.56 -14.74 -7.55
C GLY A 149 -4.06 -13.57 -8.39
N GLY A 150 -4.50 -13.49 -9.64
CA GLY A 150 -4.45 -12.29 -10.42
C GLY A 150 -5.85 -11.70 -10.46
N LEU A 151 -6.09 -10.53 -9.87
CA LEU A 151 -7.24 -9.72 -10.16
C LEU A 151 -7.21 -9.37 -11.65
N GLN A 152 -7.99 -10.11 -12.44
CA GLN A 152 -8.29 -9.71 -13.82
C GLN A 152 -9.36 -8.62 -13.72
N PHE A 153 -8.96 -7.37 -13.90
CA PHE A 153 -9.90 -6.32 -14.23
C PHE A 153 -10.43 -6.61 -15.63
N ALA A 154 -11.70 -6.98 -15.71
CA ALA A 154 -12.39 -7.09 -16.99
C ALA A 154 -12.29 -5.74 -17.72
N GLY A 155 -11.73 -5.79 -18.91
CA GLY A 155 -11.49 -4.77 -19.92
C GLY A 155 -12.18 -3.41 -19.75
N PHE A 156 -11.36 -2.39 -19.51
CA PHE A 156 -11.62 -1.08 -20.08
C PHE A 156 -10.99 -1.09 -21.47
N THR A 157 -11.81 -1.35 -22.49
CA THR A 157 -11.44 -1.04 -23.86
C THR A 157 -11.62 0.46 -24.03
N GLU A 158 -10.53 1.15 -24.35
CA GLU A 158 -10.57 2.52 -24.86
C GLU A 158 -11.33 2.51 -26.19
N SER A 159 -12.37 3.31 -26.24
CA SER A 159 -13.05 3.74 -27.47
C SER A 159 -12.71 5.18 -27.75
#